data_b0477a1be992e29dce56dd17b2bba02e
#
_entry.id   b0477a1be992e29dce56dd17b2bba02e
#
_cell.length_a   1.000
_cell.length_b   1.000
_cell.length_c   1.000
_cell.angle_alpha   90.00
_cell.angle_beta   90.00
_cell.angle_gamma   90.00
#
_symmetry.space_group_name_H-M   'P 1'
#
loop_
_entity.id
_entity.type
_entity.pdbx_description
1 polymer ?
#
loop_
_entity_poly.entity_id
_entity_poly.type
_entity_poly.pdbx_seq_one_letter_code
_entity_poly.pdbx_strand_id
1 'polypeptide(L)'
;MIILILVILALIIAFIAIYNGLVSSRAKVDNAWSQIDVQLQRRFDLIPNFVETVKGYAAHESQTLEKIAQLRTAWANAKTVSEKAELDNQLSGALKTIMAVSENYPDLKANQNFMQLSEELRNTENKIAFSRTKYYWFLLLH
;
A
#
# COMPACT_ATOMS: atom_id res chain seq x y z
N MET A 1 9.72 51.32 23.90
CA MET A 1 9.77 51.08 22.44
C MET A 1 10.65 49.90 22.07
N ILE A 2 11.92 49.82 22.46
CA ILE A 2 12.84 48.69 22.08
C ILE A 2 12.31 47.33 22.53
N ILE A 3 11.81 47.21 23.77
CA ILE A 3 11.25 45.92 24.28
C ILE A 3 10.05 45.47 23.45
N LEU A 4 9.16 46.38 23.04
CA LEU A 4 8.00 46.04 22.21
C LEU A 4 8.44 45.50 20.83
N ILE A 5 9.45 46.10 20.23
CA ILE A 5 10.03 45.65 18.93
C ILE A 5 10.65 44.28 19.09
N LEU A 6 11.38 44.00 20.16
CA LEU A 6 11.99 42.70 20.42
C LEU A 6 10.91 41.60 20.63
N VAL A 7 9.83 41.92 21.32
CA VAL A 7 8.70 40.99 21.49
C VAL A 7 8.02 40.67 20.17
N ILE A 8 7.77 41.69 19.35
CA ILE A 8 7.16 41.47 18.02
C ILE A 8 8.08 40.62 17.14
N LEU A 9 9.37 40.90 17.14
CA LEU A 9 10.37 40.14 16.37
C LEU A 9 10.41 38.68 16.83
N ALA A 10 10.40 38.44 18.15
CA ALA A 10 10.36 37.09 18.71
C ALA A 10 9.09 36.31 18.29
N LEU A 11 7.94 36.98 18.29
CA LEU A 11 6.67 36.37 17.83
C LEU A 11 6.69 36.03 16.33
N ILE A 12 7.28 36.89 15.51
CA ILE A 12 7.44 36.63 14.07
C ILE A 12 8.35 35.42 13.85
N ILE A 13 9.47 35.33 14.54
CA ILE A 13 10.39 34.20 14.43
C ILE A 13 9.71 32.90 14.90
N ALA A 14 8.99 32.95 16.02
CA ALA A 14 8.24 31.80 16.51
C ALA A 14 7.15 31.34 15.50
N PHE A 15 6.42 32.27 14.91
CA PHE A 15 5.42 31.99 13.89
C PHE A 15 6.04 31.32 12.66
N ILE A 16 7.16 31.83 12.15
CA ILE A 16 7.88 31.26 11.00
C ILE A 16 8.38 29.84 11.33
N ALA A 17 8.93 29.64 12.52
CA ALA A 17 9.41 28.33 12.97
C ALA A 17 8.28 27.29 13.04
N ILE A 18 7.15 27.65 13.61
CA ILE A 18 5.97 26.80 13.68
C ILE A 18 5.42 26.48 12.28
N TYR A 19 5.30 27.50 11.43
CA TYR A 19 4.84 27.35 10.06
C TYR A 19 5.74 26.38 9.26
N ASN A 20 7.05 26.59 9.31
CA ASN A 20 8.01 25.70 8.65
C ASN A 20 7.96 24.28 9.20
N GLY A 21 7.75 24.11 10.51
CA GLY A 21 7.54 22.82 11.15
C GLY A 21 6.31 22.10 10.57
N LEU A 22 5.16 22.78 10.48
CA LEU A 22 3.93 22.21 9.92
C LEU A 22 4.09 21.81 8.45
N VAL A 23 4.67 22.69 7.63
CA VAL A 23 4.91 22.41 6.21
C VAL A 23 5.81 21.18 6.02
N SER A 24 6.92 21.11 6.81
CA SER A 24 7.82 19.96 6.78
C SER A 24 7.11 18.65 7.17
N SER A 25 6.26 18.71 8.16
CA SER A 25 5.51 17.56 8.65
C SER A 25 4.49 17.06 7.64
N ARG A 26 3.77 17.96 7.02
CA ARG A 26 2.84 17.62 5.94
C ARG A 26 3.58 16.94 4.78
N ALA A 27 4.72 17.48 4.37
CA ALA A 27 5.55 16.88 3.32
C ALA A 27 6.00 15.45 3.67
N LYS A 28 6.31 15.16 4.94
CA LYS A 28 6.66 13.80 5.40
C LYS A 28 5.50 12.83 5.28
N VAL A 29 4.28 13.26 5.65
CA VAL A 29 3.06 12.45 5.50
C VAL A 29 2.78 12.16 4.04
N ASP A 30 2.83 13.18 3.18
CA ASP A 30 2.57 13.05 1.74
C ASP A 30 3.61 12.12 1.08
N ASN A 31 4.88 12.23 1.44
CA ASN A 31 5.94 11.35 0.96
C ASN A 31 5.75 9.90 1.44
N ALA A 32 5.36 9.70 2.70
CA ALA A 32 5.10 8.37 3.23
C ALA A 32 3.91 7.71 2.51
N TRP A 33 2.85 8.48 2.23
CA TRP A 33 1.72 8.00 1.44
C TRP A 33 2.13 7.65 0.00
N SER A 34 2.90 8.51 -0.67
CA SER A 34 3.37 8.25 -2.02
C SER A 34 4.15 6.94 -2.13
N GLN A 35 4.95 6.60 -1.12
CA GLN A 35 5.67 5.31 -1.07
C GLN A 35 4.71 4.12 -0.95
N ILE A 36 3.63 4.26 -0.17
CA ILE A 36 2.58 3.23 -0.09
C ILE A 36 1.89 3.06 -1.44
N ASP A 37 1.49 4.17 -2.06
CA ASP A 37 0.75 4.15 -3.32
C ASP A 37 1.54 3.49 -4.45
N VAL A 38 2.84 3.75 -4.55
CA VAL A 38 3.74 3.09 -5.51
C VAL A 38 3.79 1.57 -5.30
N GLN A 39 3.86 1.10 -4.05
CA GLN A 39 3.87 -0.34 -3.77
C GLN A 39 2.51 -0.99 -4.01
N LEU A 40 1.42 -0.28 -3.72
CA LEU A 40 0.06 -0.73 -4.06
C LEU A 40 -0.10 -0.86 -5.58
N GLN A 41 0.32 0.16 -6.35
CA GLN A 41 0.29 0.10 -7.81
C GLN A 41 1.02 -1.15 -8.30
N ARG A 42 2.27 -1.36 -7.87
CA ARG A 42 3.06 -2.53 -8.24
C ARG A 42 2.36 -3.84 -7.89
N ARG A 43 1.76 -3.92 -6.70
CA ARG A 43 1.05 -5.11 -6.24
C ARG A 43 -0.14 -5.45 -7.13
N PHE A 44 -0.96 -4.46 -7.46
CA PHE A 44 -2.13 -4.65 -8.32
C PHE A 44 -1.75 -4.89 -9.79
N ASP A 45 -0.61 -4.40 -10.26
CA ASP A 45 -0.10 -4.67 -11.61
C ASP A 45 0.39 -6.11 -11.79
N LEU A 46 0.75 -6.81 -10.71
CA LEU A 46 1.10 -8.23 -10.75
C LEU A 46 -0.13 -9.15 -10.89
N ILE A 47 -1.32 -8.66 -10.53
CA ILE A 47 -2.55 -9.49 -10.44
C ILE A 47 -2.94 -10.16 -11.77
N PRO A 48 -2.92 -9.51 -12.95
CA PRO A 48 -3.30 -10.19 -14.19
C PRO A 48 -2.46 -11.42 -14.47
N ASN A 49 -1.13 -11.29 -14.34
CA ASN A 49 -0.19 -12.39 -14.58
C ASN A 49 -0.36 -13.51 -13.55
N PHE A 50 -0.61 -13.14 -12.28
CA PHE A 50 -0.86 -14.10 -11.21
C PHE A 50 -2.14 -14.91 -11.48
N VAL A 51 -3.25 -14.24 -11.80
CA VAL A 51 -4.53 -14.89 -12.11
C VAL A 51 -4.40 -15.82 -13.32
N GLU A 52 -3.72 -15.39 -14.37
CA GLU A 52 -3.53 -16.19 -15.57
C GLU A 52 -2.69 -17.45 -15.30
N THR A 53 -1.61 -17.30 -14.54
CA THR A 53 -0.76 -18.43 -14.14
C THR A 53 -1.54 -19.46 -13.32
N VAL A 54 -2.33 -19.00 -12.31
CA VAL A 54 -3.11 -19.89 -11.44
C VAL A 54 -4.22 -20.58 -12.22
N LYS A 55 -4.92 -19.87 -13.13
CA LYS A 55 -5.97 -20.44 -13.99
C LYS A 55 -5.49 -21.65 -14.79
N GLY A 56 -4.24 -21.65 -15.25
CA GLY A 56 -3.68 -22.74 -16.02
C GLY A 56 -3.56 -24.05 -15.24
N TYR A 57 -3.55 -24.02 -13.93
CA TYR A 57 -3.36 -25.20 -13.05
C TYR A 57 -4.52 -25.46 -12.10
N ALA A 58 -5.24 -24.44 -11.68
CA ALA A 58 -6.29 -24.50 -10.65
C ALA A 58 -7.58 -23.83 -11.15
N ALA A 59 -8.09 -24.29 -12.29
CA ALA A 59 -9.31 -23.76 -12.92
C ALA A 59 -10.58 -23.90 -12.04
N HIS A 60 -10.59 -24.82 -11.08
CA HIS A 60 -11.70 -25.01 -10.14
C HIS A 60 -11.82 -23.88 -9.11
N GLU A 61 -10.75 -23.09 -8.92
CA GLU A 61 -10.72 -21.95 -8.00
C GLU A 61 -11.23 -20.65 -8.62
N SER A 62 -12.10 -20.77 -9.63
CA SER A 62 -12.61 -19.66 -10.44
C SER A 62 -13.21 -18.54 -9.61
N GLN A 63 -13.94 -18.85 -8.55
CA GLN A 63 -14.60 -17.84 -7.69
C GLN A 63 -13.58 -16.94 -6.97
N THR A 64 -12.52 -17.51 -6.41
CA THR A 64 -11.47 -16.72 -5.74
C THR A 64 -10.66 -15.91 -6.74
N LEU A 65 -10.36 -16.48 -7.90
CA LEU A 65 -9.63 -15.79 -8.98
C LEU A 65 -10.44 -14.63 -9.55
N GLU A 66 -11.76 -14.82 -9.73
CA GLU A 66 -12.66 -13.76 -10.16
C GLU A 66 -12.73 -12.61 -9.15
N LYS A 67 -12.82 -12.94 -7.85
CA LYS A 67 -12.75 -11.93 -6.79
C LYS A 67 -11.46 -11.13 -6.85
N ILE A 68 -10.31 -11.76 -7.05
CA ILE A 68 -9.02 -11.07 -7.18
C ILE A 68 -9.02 -10.13 -8.40
N ALA A 69 -9.56 -10.57 -9.54
CA ALA A 69 -9.68 -9.75 -10.74
C ALA A 69 -10.62 -8.54 -10.54
N GLN A 70 -11.74 -8.73 -9.84
CA GLN A 70 -12.67 -7.66 -9.48
C GLN A 70 -12.03 -6.63 -8.54
N LEU A 71 -11.23 -7.06 -7.57
CA LEU A 71 -10.49 -6.17 -6.67
C LEU A 71 -9.50 -5.29 -7.44
N ARG A 72 -8.83 -5.83 -8.46
CA ARG A 72 -7.96 -5.03 -9.33
C ARG A 72 -8.74 -3.95 -10.07
N THR A 73 -9.92 -4.27 -10.61
CA THR A 73 -10.77 -3.30 -11.29
C THR A 73 -11.28 -2.23 -10.34
N ALA A 74 -11.71 -2.61 -9.14
CA ALA A 74 -12.14 -1.69 -8.10
C ALA A 74 -11.01 -0.75 -7.68
N TRP A 75 -9.78 -1.28 -7.53
CA TRP A 75 -8.61 -0.48 -7.17
C TRP A 75 -8.28 0.59 -8.21
N ALA A 76 -8.40 0.29 -9.50
CA ALA A 76 -8.18 1.26 -10.58
C ALA A 76 -9.14 2.46 -10.50
N ASN A 77 -10.31 2.29 -9.89
CA ASN A 77 -11.32 3.34 -9.71
C ASN A 77 -11.27 4.00 -8.31
N ALA A 78 -10.50 3.45 -7.37
CA ALA A 78 -10.39 3.96 -6.01
C ALA A 78 -9.68 5.33 -5.96
N LYS A 79 -10.30 6.31 -5.31
CA LYS A 79 -9.81 7.69 -5.26
C LYS A 79 -9.25 8.06 -3.89
N THR A 80 -9.70 7.41 -2.84
CA THR A 80 -9.32 7.74 -1.47
C THR A 80 -8.31 6.75 -0.89
N VAL A 81 -7.52 7.23 0.07
CA VAL A 81 -6.59 6.40 0.86
C VAL A 81 -7.30 5.25 1.56
N SER A 82 -8.48 5.53 2.12
CA SER A 82 -9.30 4.53 2.82
C SER A 82 -9.79 3.43 1.90
N GLU A 83 -10.31 3.77 0.72
CA GLU A 83 -10.74 2.80 -0.29
C GLU A 83 -9.57 1.91 -0.73
N LYS A 84 -8.41 2.50 -1.04
CA LYS A 84 -7.20 1.76 -1.43
C LYS A 84 -6.73 0.80 -0.33
N ALA A 85 -6.77 1.24 0.93
CA ALA A 85 -6.39 0.42 2.08
C ALA A 85 -7.33 -0.78 2.27
N GLU A 86 -8.64 -0.58 2.12
CA GLU A 86 -9.65 -1.64 2.23
C GLU A 86 -9.49 -2.67 1.11
N LEU A 87 -9.30 -2.24 -0.13
CA LEU A 87 -9.09 -3.12 -1.27
C LEU A 87 -7.80 -3.94 -1.13
N ASP A 88 -6.73 -3.36 -0.60
CA ASP A 88 -5.49 -4.07 -0.33
C ASP A 88 -5.66 -5.14 0.77
N ASN A 89 -6.44 -4.85 1.82
CA ASN A 89 -6.76 -5.83 2.85
C ASN A 89 -7.56 -7.02 2.28
N GLN A 90 -8.56 -6.73 1.43
CA GLN A 90 -9.34 -7.77 0.77
C GLN A 90 -8.50 -8.60 -0.20
N LEU A 91 -7.60 -7.96 -0.94
CA LEU A 91 -6.65 -8.65 -1.82
C LEU A 91 -5.72 -9.58 -1.02
N SER A 92 -5.19 -9.13 0.10
CA SER A 92 -4.36 -9.97 0.99
C SER A 92 -5.11 -11.22 1.46
N GLY A 93 -6.38 -11.09 1.82
CA GLY A 93 -7.22 -12.22 2.20
C GLY A 93 -7.42 -13.22 1.05
N ALA A 94 -7.75 -12.73 -0.14
CA ALA A 94 -7.97 -13.57 -1.32
C ALA A 94 -6.66 -14.27 -1.77
N LEU A 95 -5.53 -13.58 -1.74
CA LEU A 95 -4.22 -14.17 -2.07
C LEU A 95 -3.82 -15.25 -1.07
N LYS A 96 -4.06 -15.06 0.24
CA LYS A 96 -3.83 -16.11 1.24
C LYS A 96 -4.65 -17.36 0.96
N THR A 97 -5.89 -17.21 0.52
CA THR A 97 -6.75 -18.34 0.12
C THR A 97 -6.11 -19.10 -1.04
N ILE A 98 -5.68 -18.43 -2.10
CA ILE A 98 -5.03 -19.10 -3.25
C ILE A 98 -3.71 -19.74 -2.84
N MET A 99 -2.92 -19.12 -1.98
CA MET A 99 -1.67 -19.72 -1.49
C MET A 99 -1.93 -21.01 -0.69
N ALA A 100 -2.97 -21.04 0.16
CA ALA A 100 -3.36 -22.23 0.90
C ALA A 100 -3.85 -23.34 -0.04
N VAL A 101 -4.66 -22.98 -1.02
CA VAL A 101 -5.20 -23.93 -2.01
C VAL A 101 -4.11 -24.47 -2.92
N SER A 102 -3.06 -23.68 -3.24
CA SER A 102 -1.96 -24.12 -4.09
C SER A 102 -1.22 -25.36 -3.56
N GLU A 103 -1.32 -25.64 -2.26
CA GLU A 103 -0.79 -26.87 -1.67
C GLU A 103 -1.43 -28.13 -2.25
N ASN A 104 -2.68 -28.03 -2.73
CA ASN A 104 -3.40 -29.14 -3.39
C ASN A 104 -3.10 -29.28 -4.89
N TYR A 105 -2.30 -28.36 -5.45
CA TYR A 105 -1.91 -28.32 -6.85
C TYR A 105 -0.38 -28.35 -7.00
N PRO A 106 0.26 -29.52 -6.91
CA PRO A 106 1.74 -29.65 -6.92
C PRO A 106 2.40 -29.02 -8.14
N ASP A 107 1.76 -29.11 -9.31
CA ASP A 107 2.30 -28.56 -10.56
C ASP A 107 2.26 -27.01 -10.53
N LEU A 108 1.23 -26.40 -9.97
CA LEU A 108 1.17 -24.95 -9.73
C LEU A 108 2.26 -24.52 -8.76
N LYS A 109 2.38 -25.22 -7.65
CA LYS A 109 3.37 -24.92 -6.61
C LYS A 109 4.82 -25.00 -7.14
N ALA A 110 5.10 -25.91 -8.07
CA ALA A 110 6.39 -26.08 -8.73
C ALA A 110 6.62 -25.12 -9.90
N ASN A 111 5.59 -24.37 -10.35
CA ASN A 111 5.71 -23.44 -11.46
C ASN A 111 6.56 -22.22 -11.08
N GLN A 112 7.61 -21.94 -11.87
CA GLN A 112 8.53 -20.84 -11.59
C GLN A 112 7.85 -19.46 -11.60
N ASN A 113 6.93 -19.22 -12.54
CA ASN A 113 6.19 -17.96 -12.61
C ASN A 113 5.32 -17.77 -11.38
N PHE A 114 4.63 -18.82 -10.92
CA PHE A 114 3.83 -18.78 -9.70
C PHE A 114 4.69 -18.46 -8.48
N MET A 115 5.84 -19.13 -8.33
CA MET A 115 6.75 -18.89 -7.20
C MET A 115 7.27 -17.44 -7.21
N GLN A 116 7.72 -16.95 -8.36
CA GLN A 116 8.23 -15.58 -8.49
C GLN A 116 7.14 -14.53 -8.20
N LEU A 117 5.96 -14.67 -8.80
CA LEU A 117 4.84 -13.75 -8.59
C LEU A 117 4.37 -13.76 -7.13
N SER A 118 4.32 -14.94 -6.51
CA SER A 118 3.95 -15.10 -5.09
C SER A 118 4.96 -14.40 -4.17
N GLU A 119 6.24 -14.51 -4.48
CA GLU A 119 7.29 -13.82 -3.72
C GLU A 119 7.23 -12.31 -3.92
N GLU A 120 7.03 -11.82 -5.14
CA GLU A 120 6.87 -10.39 -5.41
C GLU A 120 5.63 -9.81 -4.71
N LEU A 121 4.49 -10.51 -4.74
CA LEU A 121 3.28 -10.12 -4.02
C LEU A 121 3.51 -10.03 -2.51
N ARG A 122 4.21 -10.99 -1.91
CA ARG A 122 4.58 -10.97 -0.50
C ARG A 122 5.56 -9.84 -0.17
N ASN A 123 6.53 -9.58 -1.04
CA ASN A 123 7.50 -8.49 -0.86
C ASN A 123 6.81 -7.13 -0.91
N THR A 124 5.86 -6.92 -1.82
CA THR A 124 5.06 -5.68 -1.85
C THR A 124 4.19 -5.53 -0.61
N GLU A 125 3.56 -6.61 -0.12
CA GLU A 125 2.78 -6.60 1.14
C GLU A 125 3.64 -6.16 2.32
N ASN A 126 4.83 -6.73 2.49
CA ASN A 126 5.76 -6.37 3.56
C ASN A 126 6.20 -4.90 3.47
N LYS A 127 6.48 -4.40 2.27
CA LYS A 127 6.85 -2.99 2.05
C LYS A 127 5.68 -2.05 2.37
N ILE A 128 4.46 -2.42 1.98
CA ILE A 128 3.25 -1.66 2.30
C ILE A 128 3.04 -1.61 3.82
N ALA A 129 3.13 -2.75 4.51
CA ALA A 129 2.99 -2.83 5.96
C ALA A 129 4.02 -1.94 6.69
N PHE A 130 5.28 -1.98 6.27
CA PHE A 130 6.33 -1.13 6.82
C PHE A 130 6.08 0.36 6.57
N SER A 131 5.68 0.73 5.35
CA SER A 131 5.39 2.12 5.00
C SER A 131 4.14 2.65 5.72
N ARG A 132 3.13 1.79 5.95
CA ARG A 132 1.95 2.13 6.77
C ARG A 132 2.34 2.48 8.21
N THR A 133 3.25 1.73 8.82
CA THR A 133 3.73 2.02 10.17
C THR A 133 4.37 3.40 10.24
N LYS A 134 5.19 3.77 9.26
CA LYS A 134 5.78 5.12 9.16
C LYS A 134 4.72 6.21 8.95
N TYR A 135 3.75 5.97 8.08
CA TYR A 135 2.66 6.90 7.79
C TYR A 135 1.85 7.21 9.05
N TYR A 136 1.43 6.18 9.80
CA TYR A 136 0.69 6.37 11.06
C TYR A 136 1.55 7.05 12.13
N TRP A 137 2.84 6.75 12.19
CA TRP A 137 3.75 7.41 13.12
C TRP A 137 3.84 8.92 12.85
N PHE A 138 3.94 9.33 11.59
CA PHE A 138 3.93 10.75 11.22
C PHE A 138 2.58 11.43 11.47
N LEU A 139 1.46 10.72 11.29
CA LEU A 139 0.12 11.22 11.58
C LEU A 139 -0.13 11.46 13.08
N LEU A 140 0.41 10.59 13.94
CA LEU A 140 0.22 10.68 15.39
C LEU A 140 1.10 11.74 16.06
N LEU A 141 2.18 12.19 15.39
CA LEU A 141 3.08 13.23 15.90
C LEU A 141 2.56 14.66 15.64
N HIS A 142 1.41 14.79 15.02
CA HIS A 142 0.77 16.05 14.62
C HIS A 142 -0.73 16.09 14.91
#